data_2402eb4f746d6f8be99efca99cce77e1
#
_entry.id   2402eb4f746d6f8be99efca99cce77e1
#
_cell.length_a   1.000
_cell.length_b   1.000
_cell.length_c   1.000
_cell.angle_alpha   90.00
_cell.angle_beta   90.00
_cell.angle_gamma   90.00
#
_symmetry.space_group_name_H-M   'P 1'
#
loop_
_entity.id
_entity.type
_entity.pdbx_description
1 polymer ?
#
loop_
_entity_poly.entity_id
_entity_poly.type
_entity_poly.pdbx_seq_one_letter_code
_entity_poly.pdbx_strand_id
1 'polypeptide(L)'
;MTKDDTGTHTGSATIPDAEPLAAAIDLGTALRELIEVSVTTTVPAAEVRAAAELVRQVTERLAVARRPASQLPALDDLTTGRRVFNPVTGAGSALAPPLLVRRDADGVVGEATLGVAYEGPPSFVHGGMSALLMDQLLGSAAAAAGLWGMTAHLELDYRGPLPLETKLVFRARVAENAGRKSVITGTIALAEAPDRPLVEARGVFVMPRPEKVEAYFGAITDASGQHSPPRRPSDATALEQD
;
A
#
# COMPACT_ATOMS: atom_id res chain seq x y z
N MET A 1 38.91 8.26 -47.18
CA MET A 1 37.49 7.91 -47.25
C MET A 1 37.18 7.04 -46.05
N THR A 2 36.98 7.67 -44.92
CA THR A 2 36.73 7.05 -43.61
C THR A 2 35.24 7.18 -43.31
N LYS A 3 34.56 6.06 -43.09
CA LYS A 3 33.17 5.99 -42.65
C LYS A 3 33.14 6.09 -41.13
N ASP A 4 32.53 7.14 -40.63
CA ASP A 4 32.09 7.23 -39.25
C ASP A 4 30.89 6.32 -39.04
N ASP A 5 31.03 5.41 -38.08
CA ASP A 5 29.95 4.55 -37.62
C ASP A 5 29.54 5.04 -36.21
N THR A 6 28.58 5.97 -36.17
CA THR A 6 27.98 6.43 -34.93
C THR A 6 26.85 5.47 -34.53
N GLY A 7 27.24 4.39 -33.84
CA GLY A 7 26.27 3.51 -33.18
C GLY A 7 25.60 4.20 -31.99
N THR A 8 24.39 4.70 -32.19
CA THR A 8 23.50 5.13 -31.12
C THR A 8 23.05 3.92 -30.29
N HIS A 9 23.69 3.69 -29.15
CA HIS A 9 23.15 2.80 -28.13
C HIS A 9 21.95 3.46 -27.47
N THR A 10 20.76 3.19 -27.99
CA THR A 10 19.51 3.38 -27.24
C THR A 10 19.45 2.32 -26.13
N GLY A 11 19.86 2.71 -24.94
CA GLY A 11 19.64 1.91 -23.73
C GLY A 11 18.15 1.73 -23.52
N SER A 12 17.63 0.58 -23.94
CA SER A 12 16.32 0.09 -23.53
C SER A 12 16.35 -0.10 -22.01
N ALA A 13 15.69 0.78 -21.27
CA ALA A 13 15.43 0.55 -19.86
C ALA A 13 14.59 -0.74 -19.80
N THR A 14 15.20 -1.81 -19.36
CA THR A 14 14.56 -3.10 -19.13
C THR A 14 13.54 -2.87 -18.02
N ILE A 15 12.24 -2.89 -18.36
CA ILE A 15 11.17 -2.96 -17.37
C ILE A 15 11.46 -4.23 -16.56
N PRO A 16 11.65 -4.15 -15.24
CA PRO A 16 11.88 -5.35 -14.43
C PRO A 16 10.73 -6.32 -14.68
N ASP A 17 11.04 -7.55 -15.00
CA ASP A 17 10.19 -8.67 -15.38
C ASP A 17 8.69 -8.44 -15.17
N ALA A 18 7.98 -8.08 -16.24
CA ALA A 18 6.54 -7.82 -16.21
C ALA A 18 5.77 -9.08 -15.79
N GLU A 19 6.30 -10.26 -16.10
CA GLU A 19 5.68 -11.55 -15.78
C GLU A 19 5.64 -11.84 -14.26
N PRO A 20 6.71 -11.77 -13.45
CA PRO A 20 6.62 -11.96 -12.01
C PRO A 20 5.69 -10.98 -11.30
N LEU A 21 5.63 -9.72 -11.76
CA LEU A 21 4.70 -8.74 -11.23
C LEU A 21 3.25 -9.12 -11.54
N ALA A 22 2.96 -9.51 -12.78
CA ALA A 22 1.64 -9.96 -13.19
C ALA A 22 1.21 -11.21 -12.40
N ALA A 23 2.08 -12.20 -12.25
CA ALA A 23 1.80 -13.41 -11.46
C ALA A 23 1.52 -13.11 -9.99
N ALA A 24 2.25 -12.15 -9.38
CA ALA A 24 2.00 -11.74 -8.01
C ALA A 24 0.65 -11.02 -7.86
N ILE A 25 0.26 -10.20 -8.84
CA ILE A 25 -1.04 -9.52 -8.86
C ILE A 25 -2.17 -10.52 -9.05
N ASP A 26 -2.03 -11.48 -9.96
CA ASP A 26 -3.01 -12.55 -10.19
C ASP A 26 -3.23 -13.38 -8.94
N LEU A 27 -2.16 -13.80 -8.26
CA LEU A 27 -2.26 -14.53 -7.00
C LEU A 27 -2.97 -13.69 -5.94
N GLY A 28 -2.59 -12.41 -5.78
CA GLY A 28 -3.22 -11.50 -4.84
C GLY A 28 -4.72 -11.34 -5.11
N THR A 29 -5.12 -11.27 -6.38
CA THR A 29 -6.51 -11.17 -6.81
C THR A 29 -7.29 -12.44 -6.48
N ALA A 30 -6.77 -13.61 -6.85
CA ALA A 30 -7.40 -14.91 -6.56
C ALA A 30 -7.57 -15.14 -5.05
N LEU A 31 -6.59 -14.72 -4.25
CA LEU A 31 -6.68 -14.82 -2.78
C LEU A 31 -7.75 -13.89 -2.20
N ARG A 32 -7.90 -12.66 -2.70
CA ARG A 32 -8.97 -11.73 -2.27
C ARG A 32 -10.35 -12.28 -2.63
N GLU A 33 -10.51 -12.83 -3.83
CA GLU A 33 -11.75 -13.49 -4.26
C GLU A 33 -12.08 -14.69 -3.35
N LEU A 34 -11.07 -15.51 -3.03
CA LEU A 34 -11.23 -16.64 -2.12
C LEU A 34 -11.65 -16.17 -0.71
N ILE A 35 -11.03 -15.11 -0.17
CA ILE A 35 -11.41 -14.53 1.12
C ILE A 35 -12.86 -14.08 1.09
N GLU A 36 -13.29 -13.31 0.09
CA GLU A 36 -14.66 -12.81 -0.05
C GLU A 36 -15.68 -13.95 -0.13
N VAL A 37 -15.42 -14.97 -0.95
CA VAL A 37 -16.28 -16.15 -1.06
C VAL A 37 -16.29 -16.97 0.23
N SER A 38 -15.15 -17.08 0.92
CA SER A 38 -15.05 -17.89 2.14
C SER A 38 -15.92 -17.38 3.30
N VAL A 39 -16.16 -16.06 3.37
CA VAL A 39 -17.00 -15.46 4.41
C VAL A 39 -18.48 -15.41 4.02
N THR A 40 -18.82 -15.62 2.75
CA THR A 40 -20.19 -15.56 2.24
C THR A 40 -20.77 -16.91 1.84
N THR A 41 -19.93 -17.96 1.76
CA THR A 41 -20.36 -19.28 1.29
C THR A 41 -21.35 -19.98 2.24
N THR A 42 -22.28 -20.69 1.65
CA THR A 42 -23.28 -21.53 2.37
C THR A 42 -23.19 -23.00 1.98
N VAL A 43 -22.10 -23.42 1.31
CA VAL A 43 -21.89 -24.82 0.93
C VAL A 43 -21.76 -25.73 2.16
N PRO A 44 -22.07 -27.05 2.03
CA PRO A 44 -21.93 -27.98 3.14
C PRO A 44 -20.51 -28.03 3.74
N ALA A 45 -20.41 -28.32 5.04
CA ALA A 45 -19.12 -28.37 5.75
C ALA A 45 -18.09 -29.36 5.13
N ALA A 46 -18.53 -30.38 4.40
CA ALA A 46 -17.63 -31.26 3.66
C ALA A 46 -16.89 -30.56 2.56
N GLU A 47 -17.57 -29.69 1.80
CA GLU A 47 -16.98 -28.87 0.74
C GLU A 47 -16.02 -27.81 1.32
N VAL A 48 -16.39 -27.18 2.43
CA VAL A 48 -15.49 -26.23 3.13
C VAL A 48 -14.19 -26.94 3.56
N ARG A 49 -14.28 -28.17 4.09
CA ARG A 49 -13.09 -28.94 4.46
C ARG A 49 -12.23 -29.33 3.26
N ALA A 50 -12.87 -29.73 2.15
CA ALA A 50 -12.15 -30.04 0.91
C ALA A 50 -11.44 -28.80 0.35
N ALA A 51 -12.09 -27.64 0.35
CA ALA A 51 -11.47 -26.36 -0.06
C ALA A 51 -10.27 -26.01 0.83
N ALA A 52 -10.40 -26.16 2.14
CA ALA A 52 -9.29 -25.90 3.07
C ALA A 52 -8.07 -26.81 2.80
N GLU A 53 -8.27 -28.05 2.37
CA GLU A 53 -7.18 -28.94 1.99
C GLU A 53 -6.46 -28.47 0.72
N LEU A 54 -7.19 -28.00 -0.27
CA LEU A 54 -6.60 -27.42 -1.49
C LEU A 54 -5.77 -26.16 -1.15
N VAL A 55 -6.27 -25.30 -0.25
CA VAL A 55 -5.52 -24.11 0.19
C VAL A 55 -4.22 -24.49 0.90
N ARG A 56 -4.21 -25.55 1.72
CA ARG A 56 -2.96 -26.05 2.34
C ARG A 56 -1.95 -26.52 1.29
N GLN A 57 -2.38 -27.25 0.28
CA GLN A 57 -1.51 -27.71 -0.81
C GLN A 57 -0.89 -26.53 -1.58
N VAL A 58 -1.68 -25.46 -1.84
CA VAL A 58 -1.15 -24.22 -2.44
C VAL A 58 -0.13 -23.58 -1.51
N THR A 59 -0.42 -23.52 -0.21
CA THR A 59 0.50 -22.96 0.79
C THR A 59 1.83 -23.71 0.82
N GLU A 60 1.83 -25.03 0.79
CA GLU A 60 3.04 -25.87 0.76
C GLU A 60 3.90 -25.56 -0.48
N ARG A 61 3.26 -25.44 -1.65
CA ARG A 61 3.95 -25.09 -2.90
C ARG A 61 4.66 -23.74 -2.82
N LEU A 62 4.01 -22.73 -2.26
CA LEU A 62 4.56 -21.39 -2.15
C LEU A 62 5.60 -21.27 -1.02
N ALA A 63 5.55 -22.14 -0.01
CA ALA A 63 6.46 -22.15 1.12
C ALA A 63 7.86 -22.67 0.80
N VAL A 64 8.08 -23.30 -0.36
CA VAL A 64 9.38 -23.88 -0.78
C VAL A 64 10.49 -22.83 -0.81
N ALA A 65 10.16 -21.58 -1.17
CA ALA A 65 11.11 -20.48 -1.18
C ALA A 65 10.46 -19.22 -0.59
N ARG A 66 11.07 -18.67 0.46
CA ARG A 66 10.56 -17.51 1.18
C ARG A 66 11.67 -16.50 1.44
N ARG A 67 11.41 -15.22 1.21
CA ARG A 67 12.32 -14.15 1.65
C ARG A 67 12.24 -13.97 3.17
N PRO A 68 13.29 -13.55 3.86
CA PRO A 68 13.22 -13.12 5.25
C PRO A 68 12.43 -11.81 5.37
N ALA A 69 11.87 -11.53 6.56
CA ALA A 69 11.09 -10.32 6.81
C ALA A 69 11.91 -9.03 6.63
N SER A 70 13.22 -9.09 6.87
CA SER A 70 14.15 -7.97 6.68
C SER A 70 14.53 -7.69 5.22
N GLN A 71 14.13 -8.54 4.27
CA GLN A 71 14.42 -8.33 2.86
C GLN A 71 13.20 -7.70 2.16
N LEU A 72 13.43 -6.62 1.42
CA LEU A 72 12.39 -6.00 0.59
C LEU A 72 11.97 -6.95 -0.55
N PRO A 73 10.67 -6.97 -0.92
CA PRO A 73 10.24 -7.70 -2.09
C PRO A 73 10.94 -7.20 -3.36
N ALA A 74 11.41 -8.12 -4.21
CA ALA A 74 12.05 -7.77 -5.49
C ALA A 74 11.11 -6.99 -6.44
N LEU A 75 9.80 -7.15 -6.26
CA LEU A 75 8.76 -6.49 -7.06
C LEU A 75 8.41 -5.07 -6.56
N ASP A 76 8.90 -4.68 -5.39
CA ASP A 76 8.72 -3.32 -4.90
C ASP A 76 9.64 -2.37 -5.69
N ASP A 77 9.11 -1.19 -6.01
CA ASP A 77 9.87 -0.13 -6.65
C ASP A 77 9.83 1.11 -5.74
N LEU A 78 10.93 1.35 -5.04
CA LEU A 78 11.03 2.45 -4.10
C LEU A 78 11.14 3.82 -4.80
N THR A 79 11.50 3.86 -6.09
CA THR A 79 11.60 5.11 -6.86
C THR A 79 10.22 5.64 -7.24
N THR A 80 9.31 4.76 -7.60
CA THR A 80 7.91 5.09 -7.88
C THR A 80 7.02 5.01 -6.65
N GLY A 81 7.52 4.48 -5.53
CA GLY A 81 6.76 4.22 -4.32
C GLY A 81 5.84 3.00 -4.41
N ARG A 82 5.98 2.17 -5.47
CA ARG A 82 5.18 0.94 -5.61
C ARG A 82 5.58 -0.10 -4.58
N ARG A 83 4.62 -0.53 -3.77
CA ARG A 83 4.76 -1.58 -2.76
C ARG A 83 3.73 -2.68 -3.06
N VAL A 84 4.16 -3.71 -3.80
CA VAL A 84 3.26 -4.75 -4.37
C VAL A 84 2.48 -5.50 -3.30
N PHE A 85 3.06 -5.69 -2.12
CA PHE A 85 2.44 -6.42 -1.01
C PHE A 85 2.02 -5.52 0.16
N ASN A 86 1.86 -4.21 -0.07
CA ASN A 86 1.32 -3.31 0.96
C ASN A 86 -0.11 -3.75 1.34
N PRO A 87 -0.46 -3.81 2.64
CA PRO A 87 -1.76 -4.32 3.08
C PRO A 87 -2.96 -3.43 2.73
N VAL A 88 -2.74 -2.26 2.13
CA VAL A 88 -3.80 -1.32 1.74
C VAL A 88 -3.82 -1.05 0.24
N THR A 89 -2.66 -0.77 -0.36
CA THR A 89 -2.53 -0.36 -1.77
C THR A 89 -1.92 -1.42 -2.67
N GLY A 90 -1.38 -2.49 -2.08
CA GLY A 90 -0.63 -3.51 -2.83
C GLY A 90 -1.52 -4.44 -3.63
N ALA A 91 -1.42 -4.39 -4.96
CA ALA A 91 -2.21 -5.25 -5.85
C ALA A 91 -1.92 -6.76 -5.65
N GLY A 92 -0.71 -7.13 -5.22
CA GLY A 92 -0.34 -8.50 -4.89
C GLY A 92 -0.67 -8.92 -3.46
N SER A 93 -1.24 -8.03 -2.63
CA SER A 93 -1.61 -8.35 -1.25
C SER A 93 -3.01 -8.92 -1.16
N ALA A 94 -3.15 -10.06 -0.51
CA ALA A 94 -4.46 -10.65 -0.21
C ALA A 94 -5.26 -9.84 0.85
N LEU A 95 -4.58 -9.01 1.65
CA LEU A 95 -5.23 -8.19 2.67
C LEU A 95 -5.73 -6.85 2.12
N ALA A 96 -5.16 -6.38 1.00
CA ALA A 96 -5.48 -5.07 0.48
C ALA A 96 -6.83 -5.03 -0.23
N PRO A 97 -7.67 -3.98 -0.04
CA PRO A 97 -8.87 -3.74 -0.85
C PRO A 97 -8.63 -3.23 -2.27
N PRO A 98 -7.56 -3.34 -2.97
CA PRO A 98 -6.40 -2.49 -3.13
C PRO A 98 -6.80 -1.02 -3.41
N LEU A 99 -6.63 -0.16 -2.43
CA LEU A 99 -6.96 1.26 -2.52
C LEU A 99 -6.12 1.95 -3.60
N LEU A 100 -6.79 2.48 -4.62
CA LEU A 100 -6.15 3.22 -5.70
C LEU A 100 -5.95 4.68 -5.27
N VAL A 101 -4.71 5.06 -5.03
CA VAL A 101 -4.35 6.41 -4.58
C VAL A 101 -3.67 7.18 -5.71
N ARG A 102 -4.12 8.40 -5.97
CA ARG A 102 -3.53 9.34 -6.95
C ARG A 102 -3.31 10.70 -6.33
N ARG A 103 -2.37 11.47 -6.89
CA ARG A 103 -2.18 12.87 -6.51
C ARG A 103 -3.39 13.69 -6.93
N ASP A 104 -3.69 14.69 -6.12
CA ASP A 104 -4.70 15.73 -6.38
C ASP A 104 -4.08 17.10 -6.12
N ALA A 105 -4.80 18.18 -6.47
CA ALA A 105 -4.31 19.56 -6.35
C ALA A 105 -3.84 19.89 -4.92
N ASP A 106 -4.56 19.41 -3.90
CA ASP A 106 -4.32 19.73 -2.49
C ASP A 106 -3.74 18.56 -1.68
N GLY A 107 -3.38 17.43 -2.33
CA GLY A 107 -2.87 16.27 -1.61
C GLY A 107 -3.02 14.96 -2.38
N VAL A 108 -3.76 14.01 -1.82
CA VAL A 108 -4.07 12.72 -2.49
C VAL A 108 -5.55 12.38 -2.35
N VAL A 109 -6.04 11.65 -3.35
CA VAL A 109 -7.37 11.08 -3.35
C VAL A 109 -7.27 9.59 -3.64
N GLY A 110 -8.08 8.80 -2.96
CA GLY A 110 -8.22 7.35 -3.17
C GLY A 110 -9.67 6.96 -3.38
N GLU A 111 -9.90 5.83 -4.03
CA GLU A 111 -11.21 5.24 -4.21
C GLU A 111 -11.14 3.74 -3.94
N ALA A 112 -12.15 3.21 -3.25
CA ALA A 112 -12.31 1.77 -3.04
C ALA A 112 -13.77 1.41 -2.82
N THR A 113 -14.10 0.15 -3.09
CA THR A 113 -15.33 -0.52 -2.64
C THR A 113 -14.90 -1.67 -1.73
N LEU A 114 -15.44 -1.72 -0.53
CA LEU A 114 -15.08 -2.72 0.48
C LEU A 114 -16.16 -3.80 0.54
N GLY A 115 -15.77 -5.05 0.32
CA GLY A 115 -16.67 -6.20 0.36
C GLY A 115 -16.90 -6.73 1.79
N VAL A 116 -17.63 -7.84 1.88
CA VAL A 116 -18.05 -8.45 3.15
C VAL A 116 -16.87 -8.95 3.97
N ALA A 117 -15.72 -9.26 3.35
CA ALA A 117 -14.51 -9.61 4.07
C ALA A 117 -14.00 -8.53 5.05
N TYR A 118 -14.47 -7.28 4.88
CA TYR A 118 -14.10 -6.14 5.74
C TYR A 118 -15.22 -5.75 6.71
N GLU A 119 -16.22 -6.62 6.92
CA GLU A 119 -17.36 -6.37 7.79
C GLU A 119 -16.96 -6.23 9.27
N GLY A 120 -17.58 -5.27 9.94
CA GLY A 120 -17.59 -5.14 11.38
C GLY A 120 -19.03 -5.34 11.91
N PRO A 121 -19.78 -4.28 12.21
CA PRO A 121 -21.23 -4.42 12.41
C PRO A 121 -21.89 -4.87 11.09
N PRO A 122 -22.98 -5.66 11.14
CA PRO A 122 -23.65 -6.15 9.93
C PRO A 122 -23.90 -5.07 8.87
N SER A 123 -23.46 -5.31 7.65
CA SER A 123 -23.54 -4.41 6.48
C SER A 123 -22.62 -3.18 6.51
N PHE A 124 -21.76 -3.04 7.52
CA PHE A 124 -20.84 -1.90 7.63
C PHE A 124 -19.38 -2.32 7.79
N VAL A 125 -18.50 -1.47 7.28
CA VAL A 125 -17.05 -1.64 7.38
C VAL A 125 -16.60 -1.61 8.84
N HIS A 126 -15.72 -2.51 9.22
CA HIS A 126 -15.09 -2.52 10.54
C HIS A 126 -14.28 -1.25 10.78
N GLY A 127 -14.47 -0.59 11.93
CA GLY A 127 -13.80 0.67 12.26
C GLY A 127 -12.26 0.59 12.20
N GLY A 128 -11.68 -0.54 12.58
CA GLY A 128 -10.24 -0.77 12.45
C GLY A 128 -9.73 -0.81 11.00
N MET A 129 -10.59 -1.22 10.04
CA MET A 129 -10.25 -1.13 8.61
C MET A 129 -10.19 0.33 8.16
N SER A 130 -11.12 1.17 8.62
CA SER A 130 -11.08 2.60 8.36
C SER A 130 -9.77 3.23 8.88
N ALA A 131 -9.32 2.83 10.07
CA ALA A 131 -8.06 3.30 10.64
C ALA A 131 -6.85 2.86 9.80
N LEU A 132 -6.79 1.60 9.38
CA LEU A 132 -5.72 1.08 8.52
C LEU A 132 -5.66 1.82 7.17
N LEU A 133 -6.81 2.02 6.53
CA LEU A 133 -6.91 2.72 5.24
C LEU A 133 -6.50 4.19 5.38
N MET A 134 -6.93 4.85 6.46
CA MET A 134 -6.58 6.25 6.71
C MET A 134 -5.11 6.40 7.06
N ASP A 135 -4.50 5.54 7.86
CA ASP A 135 -3.06 5.59 8.15
C ASP A 135 -2.23 5.54 6.86
N GLN A 136 -2.55 4.62 5.98
CA GLN A 136 -1.88 4.51 4.67
C GLN A 136 -2.10 5.76 3.80
N LEU A 137 -3.34 6.26 3.74
CA LEU A 137 -3.66 7.43 2.90
C LEU A 137 -2.98 8.70 3.40
N LEU A 138 -2.97 8.93 4.73
CA LEU A 138 -2.28 10.05 5.36
C LEU A 138 -0.77 9.97 5.10
N GLY A 139 -0.18 8.76 5.21
CA GLY A 139 1.22 8.52 4.85
C GLY A 139 1.50 8.79 3.36
N SER A 140 0.57 8.44 2.47
CA SER A 140 0.67 8.73 1.04
C SER A 140 0.62 10.24 0.75
N ALA A 141 -0.21 10.99 1.47
CA ALA A 141 -0.26 12.46 1.34
C ALA A 141 1.04 13.11 1.84
N ALA A 142 1.61 12.63 2.94
CA ALA A 142 2.92 13.08 3.41
C ALA A 142 4.01 12.82 2.35
N ALA A 143 4.08 11.60 1.81
CA ALA A 143 5.04 11.23 0.77
C ALA A 143 4.86 12.05 -0.52
N ALA A 144 3.62 12.32 -0.94
CA ALA A 144 3.32 13.15 -2.09
C ALA A 144 3.81 14.61 -1.93
N ALA A 145 3.88 15.09 -0.68
CA ALA A 145 4.42 16.40 -0.33
C ALA A 145 5.95 16.39 -0.08
N GLY A 146 6.64 15.28 -0.36
CA GLY A 146 8.07 15.14 -0.09
C GLY A 146 8.42 15.01 1.40
N LEU A 147 7.43 14.72 2.25
CA LEU A 147 7.63 14.50 3.67
C LEU A 147 7.75 13.00 3.95
N TRP A 148 8.69 12.66 4.83
CA TRP A 148 8.85 11.28 5.28
C TRP A 148 8.77 11.21 6.80
N GLY A 149 8.09 10.20 7.32
CA GLY A 149 7.97 9.98 8.75
C GLY A 149 7.22 8.69 9.06
N MET A 150 7.34 8.25 10.31
CA MET A 150 6.57 7.14 10.85
C MET A 150 5.36 7.69 11.60
N THR A 151 4.24 7.00 11.54
CA THR A 151 3.03 7.36 12.29
C THR A 151 3.34 7.31 13.79
N ALA A 152 3.23 8.46 14.46
CA ALA A 152 3.41 8.60 15.90
C ALA A 152 2.07 8.72 16.64
N HIS A 153 1.05 9.21 15.97
CA HIS A 153 -0.31 9.33 16.50
C HIS A 153 -1.31 9.28 15.35
N LEU A 154 -2.41 8.60 15.56
CA LEU A 154 -3.54 8.53 14.64
C LEU A 154 -4.82 8.67 15.44
N GLU A 155 -5.65 9.62 15.05
CA GLU A 155 -6.95 9.92 15.64
C GLU A 155 -8.02 9.82 14.55
N LEU A 156 -9.13 9.16 14.85
CA LEU A 156 -10.28 9.04 13.98
C LEU A 156 -11.54 9.44 14.71
N ASP A 157 -12.34 10.27 14.03
CA ASP A 157 -13.71 10.59 14.39
C ASP A 157 -14.68 9.88 13.46
N TYR A 158 -15.50 9.01 14.00
CA TYR A 158 -16.54 8.30 13.25
C TYR A 158 -17.85 9.12 13.30
N ARG A 159 -18.17 9.79 12.20
CA ARG A 159 -19.39 10.62 12.05
C ARG A 159 -20.59 9.80 11.59
N GLY A 160 -20.33 8.67 10.93
CA GLY A 160 -21.34 7.73 10.47
C GLY A 160 -20.74 6.40 10.04
N PRO A 161 -21.57 5.36 9.90
CA PRO A 161 -21.12 4.06 9.44
C PRO A 161 -20.78 4.09 7.95
N LEU A 162 -19.71 3.40 7.55
CA LEU A 162 -19.34 3.20 6.16
C LEU A 162 -20.04 1.94 5.64
N PRO A 163 -20.94 2.03 4.65
CA PRO A 163 -21.61 0.85 4.12
C PRO A 163 -20.65 0.00 3.30
N LEU A 164 -20.79 -1.34 3.40
CA LEU A 164 -20.12 -2.29 2.52
C LEU A 164 -20.65 -2.17 1.08
N GLU A 165 -19.90 -2.72 0.12
CA GLU A 165 -20.25 -2.80 -1.31
C GLU A 165 -20.63 -1.46 -1.95
N THR A 166 -20.26 -0.36 -1.29
CA THR A 166 -20.53 1.01 -1.74
C THR A 166 -19.22 1.70 -2.09
N LYS A 167 -19.21 2.46 -3.17
CA LYS A 167 -18.03 3.20 -3.59
C LYS A 167 -17.72 4.33 -2.61
N LEU A 168 -16.53 4.28 -2.02
CA LEU A 168 -16.01 5.26 -1.07
C LEU A 168 -14.94 6.12 -1.73
N VAL A 169 -14.87 7.38 -1.34
CA VAL A 169 -13.80 8.31 -1.68
C VAL A 169 -13.02 8.68 -0.41
N PHE A 170 -11.72 8.66 -0.54
CA PHE A 170 -10.74 8.95 0.50
C PHE A 170 -9.95 10.18 0.09
N ARG A 171 -9.81 11.17 0.97
CA ARG A 171 -9.00 12.37 0.71
C ARG A 171 -8.04 12.60 1.86
N ALA A 172 -6.80 13.02 1.55
CA ALA A 172 -5.85 13.44 2.57
C ALA A 172 -4.94 14.55 2.07
N ARG A 173 -4.57 15.45 3.00
CA ARG A 173 -3.69 16.59 2.72
C ARG A 173 -2.81 16.91 3.93
N VAL A 174 -1.68 17.54 3.67
CA VAL A 174 -0.84 18.09 4.72
C VAL A 174 -1.55 19.30 5.33
N ALA A 175 -1.75 19.28 6.65
CA ALA A 175 -2.31 20.39 7.40
C ALA A 175 -1.21 21.27 7.99
N GLU A 176 -0.13 20.65 8.52
CA GLU A 176 0.98 21.37 9.15
C GLU A 176 2.29 20.63 8.90
N ASN A 177 3.39 21.36 8.73
CA ASN A 177 4.73 20.80 8.69
C ASN A 177 5.67 21.66 9.56
N ALA A 178 6.25 21.07 10.59
CA ALA A 178 7.16 21.72 11.53
C ALA A 178 8.43 20.87 11.68
N GLY A 179 9.37 21.03 10.75
CA GLY A 179 10.65 20.31 10.72
C GLY A 179 10.45 18.81 10.62
N ARG A 180 10.72 18.08 11.72
CA ARG A 180 10.59 16.61 11.73
C ARG A 180 9.17 16.09 11.95
N LYS A 181 8.21 16.96 12.29
CA LYS A 181 6.83 16.61 12.60
C LYS A 181 5.91 17.18 11.53
N SER A 182 5.07 16.32 10.97
CA SER A 182 4.02 16.69 10.02
C SER A 182 2.67 16.24 10.53
N VAL A 183 1.67 17.08 10.35
CA VAL A 183 0.26 16.77 10.66
C VAL A 183 -0.49 16.66 9.35
N ILE A 184 -1.13 15.52 9.16
CA ILE A 184 -1.88 15.20 7.96
C ILE A 184 -3.33 14.99 8.37
N THR A 185 -4.27 15.53 7.62
CA THR A 185 -5.71 15.32 7.82
C THR A 185 -6.31 14.61 6.63
N GLY A 186 -7.38 13.86 6.86
CA GLY A 186 -8.08 13.17 5.78
C GLY A 186 -9.50 12.78 6.15
N THR A 187 -10.24 12.32 5.15
CA THR A 187 -11.65 11.96 5.26
C THR A 187 -11.98 10.73 4.45
N ILE A 188 -13.02 10.00 4.88
CA ILE A 188 -13.70 8.99 4.08
C ILE A 188 -15.17 9.43 3.94
N ALA A 189 -15.67 9.42 2.71
CA ALA A 189 -17.06 9.75 2.38
C ALA A 189 -17.61 8.78 1.33
N LEU A 190 -18.91 8.81 1.12
CA LEU A 190 -19.52 8.17 -0.05
C LEU A 190 -19.08 8.90 -1.33
N ALA A 191 -18.82 8.18 -2.41
CA ALA A 191 -18.44 8.81 -3.69
C ALA A 191 -19.55 9.72 -4.25
N GLU A 192 -20.81 9.44 -3.94
CA GLU A 192 -21.98 10.25 -4.32
C GLU A 192 -22.17 11.50 -3.44
N ALA A 193 -21.54 11.54 -2.25
CA ALA A 193 -21.61 12.66 -1.31
C ALA A 193 -20.22 13.00 -0.73
N PRO A 194 -19.24 13.36 -1.55
CA PRO A 194 -17.83 13.45 -1.18
C PRO A 194 -17.53 14.57 -0.16
N ASP A 195 -18.44 15.52 -0.01
CA ASP A 195 -18.30 16.65 0.92
C ASP A 195 -18.99 16.39 2.28
N ARG A 196 -19.50 15.16 2.49
CA ARG A 196 -20.10 14.71 3.75
C ARG A 196 -19.27 13.57 4.34
N PRO A 197 -18.20 13.86 5.09
CA PRO A 197 -17.35 12.82 5.65
C PRO A 197 -18.10 11.96 6.66
N LEU A 198 -17.95 10.65 6.53
CA LEU A 198 -18.39 9.65 7.49
C LEU A 198 -17.28 9.29 8.48
N VAL A 199 -16.01 9.46 8.08
CA VAL A 199 -14.84 9.34 8.94
C VAL A 199 -13.94 10.53 8.67
N GLU A 200 -13.45 11.14 9.74
CA GLU A 200 -12.41 12.17 9.72
C GLU A 200 -11.18 11.61 10.43
N ALA A 201 -9.99 11.90 9.92
CA ALA A 201 -8.76 11.43 10.52
C ALA A 201 -7.70 12.53 10.61
N ARG A 202 -6.89 12.45 11.67
CA ARG A 202 -5.72 13.29 11.89
C ARG A 202 -4.55 12.41 12.28
N GLY A 203 -3.49 12.44 11.48
CA GLY A 203 -2.25 11.71 11.73
C GLY A 203 -1.10 12.65 12.04
N VAL A 204 -0.26 12.24 12.99
CA VAL A 204 1.01 12.91 13.29
C VAL A 204 2.12 11.97 12.83
N PHE A 205 2.91 12.41 11.86
CA PHE A 205 4.07 11.68 11.34
C PHE A 205 5.34 12.35 11.83
N VAL A 206 6.30 11.53 12.27
CA VAL A 206 7.56 12.03 12.81
C VAL A 206 8.72 11.37 12.08
N MET A 207 9.59 12.19 11.49
CA MET A 207 10.85 11.71 10.92
C MET A 207 11.75 11.23 12.06
N PRO A 208 12.20 9.97 12.05
CA PRO A 208 13.16 9.49 13.05
C PRO A 208 14.45 10.32 13.02
N ARG A 209 15.11 10.42 14.17
CA ARG A 209 16.46 10.99 14.23
C ARG A 209 17.45 10.05 13.55
N PRO A 210 18.58 10.54 13.00
CA PRO A 210 19.55 9.70 12.27
C PRO A 210 19.98 8.45 13.04
N GLU A 211 20.25 8.57 14.33
CA GLU A 211 20.66 7.46 15.21
C GLU A 211 19.56 6.40 15.39
N LYS A 212 18.28 6.78 15.19
CA LYS A 212 17.13 5.85 15.22
C LYS A 212 16.87 5.21 13.86
N VAL A 213 17.21 5.88 12.76
CA VAL A 213 17.08 5.30 11.41
C VAL A 213 17.90 4.02 11.31
N GLU A 214 19.17 4.04 11.75
CA GLU A 214 20.01 2.85 11.76
C GLU A 214 19.45 1.74 12.66
N ALA A 215 18.98 2.10 13.86
CA ALA A 215 18.40 1.13 14.79
C ALA A 215 17.13 0.46 14.25
N TYR A 216 16.31 1.18 13.44
CA TYR A 216 15.05 0.65 12.91
C TYR A 216 15.22 -0.06 11.56
N PHE A 217 16.16 0.39 10.74
CA PHE A 217 16.25 -0.01 9.34
C PHE A 217 17.60 -0.59 8.93
N GLY A 218 18.59 -0.63 9.83
CA GLY A 218 19.95 -1.11 9.54
C GLY A 218 20.02 -2.56 9.08
N ALA A 219 19.03 -3.39 9.46
CA ALA A 219 18.94 -4.78 9.02
C ALA A 219 18.17 -4.96 7.68
N ILE A 220 17.61 -3.90 7.10
CA ILE A 220 16.82 -4.01 5.88
C ILE A 220 17.74 -4.13 4.67
N THR A 221 17.49 -5.15 3.84
CA THR A 221 18.19 -5.38 2.58
C THR A 221 17.23 -5.31 1.41
N ASP A 222 17.75 -4.98 0.24
CA ASP A 222 17.02 -5.13 -1.04
C ASP A 222 17.00 -6.62 -1.48
N ALA A 223 16.43 -6.87 -2.65
CA ALA A 223 16.32 -8.22 -3.21
C ALA A 223 17.69 -8.85 -3.53
N SER A 224 18.74 -8.07 -3.71
CA SER A 224 20.12 -8.54 -3.92
C SER A 224 20.87 -8.84 -2.61
N GLY A 225 20.27 -8.51 -1.46
CA GLY A 225 20.88 -8.64 -0.15
C GLY A 225 21.74 -7.44 0.26
N GLN A 226 21.74 -6.35 -0.52
CA GLN A 226 22.44 -5.13 -0.16
C GLN A 226 21.61 -4.29 0.82
N HIS A 227 22.30 -3.58 1.72
CA HIS A 227 21.64 -2.69 2.67
C HIS A 227 20.81 -1.62 1.95
N SER A 228 19.53 -1.49 2.32
CA SER A 228 18.59 -0.61 1.64
C SER A 228 17.76 0.19 2.67
N PRO A 229 18.34 1.22 3.28
CA PRO A 229 17.60 2.09 4.19
C PRO A 229 16.50 2.85 3.44
N PRO A 230 15.42 3.28 4.12
CA PRO A 230 14.42 4.13 3.52
C PRO A 230 15.06 5.42 2.99
N ARG A 231 14.86 5.72 1.71
CA ARG A 231 15.37 6.97 1.11
C ARG A 231 14.60 8.16 1.68
N ARG A 232 15.34 9.21 2.02
CA ARG A 232 14.75 10.52 2.36
C ARG A 232 14.37 11.23 1.07
N PRO A 233 13.29 12.02 1.02
CA PRO A 233 12.95 12.81 -0.17
C PRO A 233 14.08 13.73 -0.67
N SER A 234 14.93 14.24 0.24
CA SER A 234 16.13 15.02 -0.09
C SER A 234 17.18 14.25 -0.88
N ASP A 235 17.19 12.92 -0.79
CA ASP A 235 18.19 12.10 -1.47
C ASP A 235 17.81 11.84 -2.95
N ALA A 236 16.53 12.05 -3.30
CA ALA A 236 16.04 11.94 -4.68
C ALA A 236 16.44 13.16 -5.54
N THR A 237 16.53 14.35 -4.95
CA THR A 237 16.85 15.59 -5.66
C THR A 237 18.36 15.71 -5.98
N ALA A 238 19.21 14.94 -5.29
CA ALA A 238 20.67 14.97 -5.52
C ALA A 238 21.12 14.18 -6.76
N LEU A 239 20.27 13.29 -7.30
CA LEU A 239 20.59 12.46 -8.49
C LEU A 239 20.11 13.07 -9.81
N GLU A 240 19.35 14.19 -9.78
CA GLU A 240 18.94 14.92 -10.99
C GLU A 240 19.90 16.08 -11.36
N GLN A 241 21.02 16.24 -10.62
CA GLN A 241 21.98 17.34 -10.84
C GLN A 241 23.40 16.87 -11.24
N ASP A 242 23.63 15.59 -11.49
CA ASP A 242 24.80 15.01 -12.14
C ASP A 242 24.37 14.33 -13.47
#